data_4bb8583eb4ca395cacceb46cfe95c6cd
#
_entry.id   4bb8583eb4ca395cacceb46cfe95c6cd
#
_cell.length_a   1.000
_cell.length_b   1.000
_cell.length_c   1.000
_cell.angle_alpha   90.00
_cell.angle_beta   90.00
_cell.angle_gamma   90.00
#
_symmetry.space_group_name_H-M   'P 1'
#
loop_
_entity.id
_entity.type
_entity.pdbx_description
1 polymer ?
#
loop_
_entity_poly.entity_id
_entity_poly.type
_entity_poly.pdbx_seq_one_letter_code
_entity_poly.pdbx_strand_id
1 'polypeptide(L)'
;MQTFRSFPVSRLLLPVSCLVALVYAGSLGAQGTTSDRDFRWTGALASGRWVYARNLNGSVRVERGTGTQLEVTAVKRYRRGNPEDVTVDVKRVGSAEGDVLVCGIWKDITDVCDERDYRTFNNNRRRDRYRDNDDNDVSLEITVRVPEGVKVDVSSINGGLDITGATSEVEAHTVNGGIDARSTGGPVNASTVNGDIDVRMGTLGTQNLDFSTTNGSVTVTVPDGLNADITMRTVNGSVGSDFPMTVNGRISPRRIAATIGKGGMKIDLSTVNGSIDLRRG
;
A
#
# COMPACT_ATOMS: atom_id res chain seq x y z
N MET A 1 -8.86 81.68 -58.24
CA MET A 1 -9.70 82.08 -57.08
C MET A 1 -10.69 80.97 -56.82
N GLN A 2 -10.30 79.95 -56.08
CA GLN A 2 -11.18 78.90 -55.66
C GLN A 2 -10.79 78.50 -54.24
N THR A 3 -11.69 78.64 -53.36
CA THR A 3 -11.62 78.39 -51.93
C THR A 3 -11.86 76.94 -51.68
N PHE A 4 -10.87 76.22 -51.13
CA PHE A 4 -11.04 74.83 -50.62
C PHE A 4 -11.49 74.87 -49.17
N ARG A 5 -12.64 74.32 -48.88
CA ARG A 5 -13.18 74.05 -47.57
C ARG A 5 -12.56 72.80 -46.99
N SER A 6 -11.94 72.91 -45.85
CA SER A 6 -11.45 71.78 -45.06
C SER A 6 -12.60 71.24 -44.17
N PHE A 7 -12.80 69.90 -44.17
CA PHE A 7 -13.68 69.19 -43.30
C PHE A 7 -12.91 68.69 -42.05
N PRO A 8 -13.45 68.80 -40.86
CA PRO A 8 -12.81 68.24 -39.66
C PRO A 8 -13.04 66.72 -39.55
N VAL A 9 -11.98 65.97 -39.40
CA VAL A 9 -12.02 64.53 -39.09
C VAL A 9 -12.27 64.38 -37.61
N SER A 10 -13.45 63.89 -37.24
CA SER A 10 -13.80 63.48 -35.90
C SER A 10 -13.11 62.17 -35.53
N ARG A 11 -12.19 62.21 -34.57
CA ARG A 11 -11.57 61.04 -34.01
C ARG A 11 -12.51 60.47 -32.95
N LEU A 12 -13.07 59.26 -33.28
CA LEU A 12 -13.82 58.43 -32.33
C LEU A 12 -12.84 57.69 -31.46
N LEU A 13 -12.73 58.06 -30.20
CA LEU A 13 -11.99 57.32 -29.17
C LEU A 13 -12.89 56.22 -28.65
N LEU A 14 -12.56 54.98 -28.98
CA LEU A 14 -13.14 53.77 -28.35
C LEU A 14 -12.43 53.50 -27.01
N PRO A 15 -13.14 53.27 -25.92
CA PRO A 15 -12.51 52.85 -24.67
C PRO A 15 -12.10 51.39 -24.77
N VAL A 16 -10.81 51.15 -24.56
CA VAL A 16 -10.25 49.80 -24.36
C VAL A 16 -10.68 49.34 -22.97
N SER A 17 -11.73 48.53 -22.92
CA SER A 17 -12.10 47.81 -21.68
C SER A 17 -11.09 46.67 -21.48
N CYS A 18 -10.15 46.86 -20.55
CA CYS A 18 -9.32 45.79 -20.01
C CYS A 18 -10.23 44.84 -19.25
N LEU A 19 -10.60 43.71 -19.86
CA LEU A 19 -11.16 42.54 -19.18
C LEU A 19 -10.03 41.86 -18.43
N VAL A 20 -9.91 42.14 -17.13
CA VAL A 20 -9.08 41.32 -16.22
C VAL A 20 -9.82 40.00 -16.01
N ALA A 21 -9.43 39.00 -16.75
CA ALA A 21 -9.84 37.62 -16.49
C ALA A 21 -9.16 37.17 -15.20
N LEU A 22 -9.87 37.20 -14.08
CA LEU A 22 -9.51 36.50 -12.86
C LEU A 22 -9.55 35.00 -13.16
N VAL A 23 -8.37 34.41 -13.40
CA VAL A 23 -8.21 32.97 -13.40
C VAL A 23 -8.30 32.50 -11.95
N TYR A 24 -9.48 32.08 -11.54
CA TYR A 24 -9.64 31.26 -10.35
C TYR A 24 -8.94 29.93 -10.64
N ALA A 25 -7.74 29.76 -10.12
CA ALA A 25 -7.14 28.44 -9.96
C ALA A 25 -7.93 27.70 -8.89
N GLY A 26 -9.09 27.18 -9.27
CA GLY A 26 -9.81 26.21 -8.48
C GLY A 26 -8.91 24.98 -8.35
N SER A 27 -8.55 24.62 -7.14
CA SER A 27 -7.99 23.31 -6.83
C SER A 27 -8.99 22.27 -7.34
N LEU A 28 -8.70 21.69 -8.49
CA LEU A 28 -9.39 20.50 -8.99
C LEU A 28 -9.05 19.38 -8.02
N GLY A 29 -9.88 19.23 -6.99
CA GLY A 29 -9.96 17.98 -6.24
C GLY A 29 -10.23 16.88 -7.27
N ALA A 30 -9.34 15.90 -7.35
CA ALA A 30 -9.51 14.75 -8.23
C ALA A 30 -10.82 14.06 -7.84
N GLN A 31 -11.85 14.22 -8.66
CA GLN A 31 -13.12 13.50 -8.49
C GLN A 31 -12.93 12.14 -9.13
N GLY A 32 -12.98 11.08 -8.30
CA GLY A 32 -13.05 9.71 -8.78
C GLY A 32 -14.33 9.50 -9.58
N THR A 33 -14.21 9.08 -10.83
CA THR A 33 -15.36 8.62 -11.61
C THR A 33 -15.63 7.16 -11.26
N THR A 34 -16.73 6.90 -10.56
CA THR A 34 -17.22 5.55 -10.30
C THR A 34 -18.08 5.09 -11.47
N SER A 35 -17.63 4.09 -12.22
CA SER A 35 -18.55 3.19 -12.93
C SER A 35 -19.00 2.10 -11.95
N ASP A 36 -20.11 1.45 -12.15
CA ASP A 36 -20.70 0.45 -11.22
C ASP A 36 -19.74 -0.70 -10.82
N ARG A 37 -18.56 -0.80 -11.45
CA ARG A 37 -17.60 -1.88 -11.24
C ARG A 37 -16.19 -1.42 -10.94
N ASP A 38 -15.78 -0.25 -11.42
CA ASP A 38 -14.39 0.20 -11.37
C ASP A 38 -14.28 1.57 -10.69
N PHE A 39 -13.39 1.66 -9.73
CA PHE A 39 -12.98 2.92 -9.10
C PHE A 39 -11.63 3.37 -9.65
N ARG A 40 -11.46 4.67 -9.88
CA ARG A 40 -10.17 5.25 -10.25
C ARG A 40 -9.97 6.59 -9.57
N TRP A 41 -8.79 6.78 -9.02
CA TRP A 41 -8.36 8.02 -8.42
C TRP A 41 -6.88 8.29 -8.74
N THR A 42 -6.51 9.57 -8.91
CA THR A 42 -5.13 10.00 -9.10
C THR A 42 -4.86 11.24 -8.27
N GLY A 43 -3.64 11.35 -7.75
CA GLY A 43 -3.23 12.51 -6.97
C GLY A 43 -1.73 12.57 -6.75
N ALA A 44 -1.18 13.76 -6.59
CA ALA A 44 0.24 13.92 -6.32
C ALA A 44 0.60 13.37 -4.94
N LEU A 45 1.71 12.61 -4.86
CA LEU A 45 2.28 12.13 -3.61
C LEU A 45 3.80 12.25 -3.68
N ALA A 46 4.38 13.03 -2.76
CA ALA A 46 5.81 13.29 -2.76
C ALA A 46 6.61 12.08 -2.25
N SER A 47 7.85 11.96 -2.69
CA SER A 47 8.82 11.02 -2.13
C SER A 47 8.94 11.17 -0.61
N GLY A 48 9.10 10.05 0.10
CA GLY A 48 9.14 9.98 1.56
C GLY A 48 7.79 10.01 2.25
N ARG A 49 6.69 10.24 1.53
CA ARG A 49 5.33 10.16 2.05
C ARG A 49 4.80 8.75 2.01
N TRP A 50 3.75 8.50 2.80
CA TRP A 50 3.10 7.20 2.87
C TRP A 50 1.86 7.12 2.00
N VAL A 51 1.66 5.95 1.39
CA VAL A 51 0.36 5.49 0.94
C VAL A 51 -0.06 4.31 1.81
N TYR A 52 -1.23 4.44 2.39
CA TYR A 52 -1.89 3.39 3.16
C TYR A 52 -3.01 2.79 2.31
N ALA A 53 -3.07 1.46 2.18
CA ALA A 53 -4.21 0.79 1.54
C ALA A 53 -4.77 -0.28 2.47
N ARG A 54 -6.05 -0.16 2.78
CA ARG A 54 -6.75 -1.02 3.73
C ARG A 54 -7.91 -1.71 3.05
N ASN A 55 -7.95 -3.03 3.13
CA ASN A 55 -8.97 -3.85 2.48
C ASN A 55 -9.56 -4.90 3.44
N LEU A 56 -10.82 -5.24 3.27
CA LEU A 56 -11.46 -6.32 4.00
C LEU A 56 -11.39 -7.63 3.24
N ASN A 57 -11.83 -7.62 1.98
CA ASN A 57 -11.96 -8.80 1.15
C ASN A 57 -11.46 -8.52 -0.27
N GLY A 58 -10.47 -9.25 -0.71
CA GLY A 58 -9.80 -9.10 -2.00
C GLY A 58 -8.33 -8.71 -1.90
N SER A 59 -7.63 -8.86 -2.99
CA SER A 59 -6.19 -8.60 -3.06
C SER A 59 -5.86 -7.11 -3.11
N VAL A 60 -4.68 -6.77 -2.60
CA VAL A 60 -4.07 -5.46 -2.81
C VAL A 60 -2.78 -5.65 -3.59
N ARG A 61 -2.71 -4.98 -4.75
CA ARG A 61 -1.52 -4.96 -5.59
C ARG A 61 -0.88 -3.60 -5.58
N VAL A 62 0.43 -3.55 -5.36
CA VAL A 62 1.25 -2.36 -5.47
C VAL A 62 2.20 -2.52 -6.65
N GLU A 63 2.20 -1.55 -7.54
CA GLU A 63 3.06 -1.52 -8.71
C GLU A 63 3.85 -0.19 -8.74
N ARG A 64 5.02 -0.19 -9.36
CA ARG A 64 5.74 1.05 -9.60
C ARG A 64 5.00 1.89 -10.65
N GLY A 65 4.68 3.13 -10.32
CA GLY A 65 4.16 4.14 -11.23
C GLY A 65 5.27 4.75 -12.12
N THR A 66 4.88 5.32 -13.24
CA THR A 66 5.82 5.93 -14.21
C THR A 66 6.00 7.44 -14.04
N GLY A 67 5.31 8.04 -13.08
CA GLY A 67 5.31 9.49 -12.87
C GLY A 67 5.40 9.88 -11.40
N THR A 68 4.99 11.10 -11.10
CA THR A 68 4.95 11.68 -9.74
C THR A 68 3.57 11.58 -9.09
N GLN A 69 2.61 10.98 -9.78
CA GLN A 69 1.25 10.82 -9.29
C GLN A 69 1.02 9.40 -8.79
N LEU A 70 0.37 9.31 -7.64
CA LEU A 70 -0.21 8.09 -7.13
C LEU A 70 -1.48 7.80 -7.93
N GLU A 71 -1.60 6.59 -8.45
CA GLU A 71 -2.80 6.12 -9.12
C GLU A 71 -3.40 4.96 -8.32
N VAL A 72 -4.70 5.03 -8.07
CA VAL A 72 -5.46 3.99 -7.39
C VAL A 72 -6.57 3.53 -8.32
N THR A 73 -6.64 2.23 -8.54
CA THR A 73 -7.77 1.60 -9.22
C THR A 73 -8.32 0.49 -8.34
N ALA A 74 -9.63 0.30 -8.36
CA ALA A 74 -10.24 -0.80 -7.65
C ALA A 74 -11.37 -1.41 -8.47
N VAL A 75 -11.40 -2.73 -8.53
CA VAL A 75 -12.36 -3.52 -9.28
C VAL A 75 -13.16 -4.40 -8.32
N LYS A 76 -14.48 -4.33 -8.38
CA LYS A 76 -15.36 -5.17 -7.60
C LYS A 76 -15.65 -6.46 -8.35
N ARG A 77 -15.46 -7.61 -7.68
CA ARG A 77 -15.84 -8.92 -8.18
C ARG A 77 -16.88 -9.53 -7.25
N TYR A 78 -17.97 -10.01 -7.81
CA TYR A 78 -19.08 -10.57 -7.04
C TYR A 78 -19.89 -11.55 -7.89
N ARG A 79 -20.62 -12.44 -7.25
CA ARG A 79 -21.58 -13.37 -7.88
C ARG A 79 -23.02 -13.12 -7.44
N ARG A 80 -23.22 -12.93 -6.14
CA ARG A 80 -24.55 -12.77 -5.51
C ARG A 80 -24.66 -11.53 -4.66
N GLY A 81 -23.50 -11.03 -4.12
CA GLY A 81 -23.47 -9.86 -3.27
C GLY A 81 -23.87 -8.57 -3.99
N ASN A 82 -24.24 -7.57 -3.23
CA ASN A 82 -24.56 -6.24 -3.73
C ASN A 82 -23.28 -5.38 -3.83
N PRO A 83 -22.80 -5.04 -5.02
CA PRO A 83 -21.59 -4.23 -5.17
C PRO A 83 -21.76 -2.78 -4.66
N GLU A 84 -22.98 -2.29 -4.49
CA GLU A 84 -23.24 -0.96 -3.95
C GLU A 84 -22.96 -0.87 -2.44
N ASP A 85 -22.93 -2.00 -1.74
CA ASP A 85 -22.56 -2.06 -0.33
C ASP A 85 -21.05 -1.98 -0.09
N VAL A 86 -20.25 -1.94 -1.16
CA VAL A 86 -18.80 -1.82 -1.09
C VAL A 86 -18.37 -0.56 -1.83
N THR A 87 -17.69 0.33 -1.13
CA THR A 87 -17.17 1.58 -1.69
C THR A 87 -15.68 1.72 -1.45
N VAL A 88 -15.03 2.59 -2.21
CA VAL A 88 -13.62 2.97 -2.01
C VAL A 88 -13.59 4.43 -1.60
N ASP A 89 -12.92 4.71 -0.50
CA ASP A 89 -12.70 6.06 0.00
C ASP A 89 -11.20 6.39 -0.06
N VAL A 90 -10.84 7.56 -0.56
CA VAL A 90 -9.46 8.04 -0.63
C VAL A 90 -9.35 9.38 0.05
N LYS A 91 -8.51 9.45 1.09
CA LYS A 91 -8.34 10.61 1.95
C LYS A 91 -6.88 11.07 2.00
N ARG A 92 -6.71 12.36 2.23
CA ARG A 92 -5.43 12.90 2.69
C ARG A 92 -5.35 12.74 4.20
N VAL A 93 -4.21 12.25 4.69
CA VAL A 93 -3.98 11.92 6.11
C VAL A 93 -2.55 12.31 6.52
N GLY A 94 -2.23 12.07 7.79
CA GLY A 94 -0.89 12.34 8.34
C GLY A 94 -0.60 13.81 8.57
N SER A 95 0.66 14.11 8.86
CA SER A 95 1.09 15.50 9.11
C SER A 95 0.93 16.35 7.87
N ALA A 96 0.21 17.48 8.01
CA ALA A 96 -0.12 18.41 6.93
C ALA A 96 -0.80 17.74 5.72
N GLU A 97 -1.59 16.68 5.94
CA GLU A 97 -2.31 15.94 4.90
C GLU A 97 -1.39 15.49 3.74
N GLY A 98 -0.15 15.18 4.09
CA GLY A 98 0.88 14.84 3.12
C GLY A 98 0.83 13.39 2.62
N ASP A 99 0.16 12.53 3.35
CA ASP A 99 0.02 11.11 3.07
C ASP A 99 -1.35 10.79 2.45
N VAL A 100 -1.50 9.61 1.89
CA VAL A 100 -2.77 9.16 1.28
C VAL A 100 -3.23 7.86 1.91
N LEU A 101 -4.50 7.80 2.28
CA LEU A 101 -5.18 6.61 2.76
C LEU A 101 -6.25 6.17 1.77
N VAL A 102 -6.21 4.91 1.39
CA VAL A 102 -7.17 4.22 0.52
C VAL A 102 -7.89 3.16 1.35
N CYS A 103 -9.21 3.28 1.46
CA CYS A 103 -10.03 2.37 2.25
C CYS A 103 -11.05 1.63 1.37
N GLY A 104 -11.04 0.31 1.41
CA GLY A 104 -12.22 -0.48 1.03
C GLY A 104 -13.24 -0.46 2.17
N ILE A 105 -14.43 0.04 1.93
CA ILE A 105 -15.49 0.20 2.93
C ILE A 105 -16.64 -0.73 2.60
N TRP A 106 -16.95 -1.64 3.49
CA TRP A 106 -18.15 -2.48 3.46
C TRP A 106 -19.20 -1.88 4.38
N LYS A 107 -20.34 -1.52 3.81
CA LYS A 107 -21.48 -0.97 4.53
C LYS A 107 -21.85 -1.86 5.71
N ASP A 108 -22.10 -1.27 6.86
CA ASP A 108 -22.48 -1.94 8.11
C ASP A 108 -21.44 -2.97 8.65
N ILE A 109 -20.29 -3.14 8.00
CA ILE A 109 -19.23 -4.05 8.39
C ILE A 109 -17.98 -3.28 8.82
N THR A 110 -17.51 -2.32 8.03
CA THR A 110 -16.33 -1.53 8.35
C THR A 110 -16.64 -0.52 9.45
N ASP A 111 -15.93 -0.60 10.58
CA ASP A 111 -16.04 0.31 11.71
C ASP A 111 -15.00 1.43 11.63
N VAL A 112 -13.75 1.06 11.47
CA VAL A 112 -12.62 1.97 11.40
C VAL A 112 -11.77 1.66 10.19
N CYS A 113 -11.40 2.71 9.46
CA CYS A 113 -10.33 2.68 8.48
C CYS A 113 -9.51 3.97 8.58
N ASP A 114 -8.30 3.83 9.13
CA ASP A 114 -7.34 4.91 9.28
C ASP A 114 -5.91 4.43 8.96
N GLU A 115 -4.90 5.28 9.18
CA GLU A 115 -3.49 4.97 8.90
C GLU A 115 -2.96 3.83 9.77
N ARG A 116 -3.55 3.61 10.93
CA ARG A 116 -3.06 2.67 11.94
C ARG A 116 -3.86 1.39 12.00
N ASP A 117 -5.14 1.44 11.62
CA ASP A 117 -6.05 0.36 11.92
C ASP A 117 -7.14 0.19 10.86
N TYR A 118 -7.53 -1.04 10.66
CA TYR A 118 -8.71 -1.42 9.90
C TYR A 118 -9.54 -2.42 10.72
N ARG A 119 -10.70 -2.00 11.17
CA ARG A 119 -11.56 -2.82 12.03
C ARG A 119 -12.97 -2.96 11.49
N THR A 120 -13.55 -4.10 11.78
CA THR A 120 -14.96 -4.38 11.55
C THR A 120 -15.75 -4.30 12.86
N PHE A 121 -17.02 -3.96 12.77
CA PHE A 121 -17.90 -3.93 13.94
C PHE A 121 -17.90 -5.29 14.68
N ASN A 122 -17.74 -5.25 15.97
CA ASN A 122 -17.87 -6.45 16.81
C ASN A 122 -19.36 -6.76 17.04
N ASN A 123 -19.89 -7.73 16.30
CA ASN A 123 -21.31 -8.01 16.14
C ASN A 123 -22.02 -8.73 17.30
N ASN A 124 -21.46 -8.75 18.51
CA ASN A 124 -22.17 -9.37 19.64
C ASN A 124 -23.53 -8.74 19.98
N ARG A 125 -23.86 -7.55 19.43
CA ARG A 125 -25.15 -6.86 19.68
C ARG A 125 -26.09 -6.78 18.47
N ARG A 126 -25.72 -7.32 17.30
CA ARG A 126 -26.50 -7.19 16.07
C ARG A 126 -26.80 -8.51 15.34
N ARG A 127 -26.72 -9.64 16.04
CA ARG A 127 -26.99 -10.98 15.45
C ARG A 127 -28.35 -11.10 14.75
N ASP A 128 -29.32 -10.25 15.10
CA ASP A 128 -30.67 -10.34 14.52
C ASP A 128 -30.85 -9.60 13.18
N ARG A 129 -29.92 -8.69 12.83
CA ARG A 129 -29.97 -8.00 11.51
C ARG A 129 -29.08 -8.62 10.44
N TYR A 130 -28.23 -9.55 10.81
CA TYR A 130 -27.16 -10.08 9.96
C TYR A 130 -27.58 -11.30 9.12
N ARG A 131 -28.79 -11.80 9.30
CA ARG A 131 -29.28 -12.93 8.53
C ARG A 131 -29.47 -12.65 7.03
N ASP A 132 -29.62 -11.38 6.63
CA ASP A 132 -29.84 -11.01 5.22
C ASP A 132 -28.54 -10.59 4.48
N ASN A 133 -27.41 -10.38 5.19
CA ASN A 133 -26.15 -9.90 4.60
C ASN A 133 -25.01 -10.95 4.63
N ASP A 134 -25.26 -12.16 5.11
CA ASP A 134 -24.26 -13.24 5.17
C ASP A 134 -23.79 -13.74 3.78
N ASP A 135 -24.48 -13.33 2.72
CA ASP A 135 -24.18 -13.72 1.34
C ASP A 135 -23.47 -12.65 0.50
N ASN A 136 -22.94 -11.57 1.11
CA ASN A 136 -22.19 -10.56 0.35
C ASN A 136 -20.79 -11.04 0.01
N ASP A 137 -20.67 -11.72 -1.13
CA ASP A 137 -19.42 -12.28 -1.66
C ASP A 137 -18.58 -11.24 -2.45
N VAL A 138 -18.85 -9.95 -2.30
CA VAL A 138 -18.10 -8.90 -2.99
C VAL A 138 -16.65 -8.92 -2.55
N SER A 139 -15.75 -9.04 -3.50
CA SER A 139 -14.30 -8.91 -3.37
C SER A 139 -13.86 -7.62 -4.06
N LEU A 140 -13.01 -6.84 -3.40
CA LEU A 140 -12.46 -5.60 -3.92
C LEU A 140 -10.97 -5.79 -4.25
N GLU A 141 -10.62 -5.80 -5.52
CA GLU A 141 -9.23 -5.87 -5.98
C GLU A 141 -8.70 -4.44 -6.12
N ILE A 142 -7.78 -4.04 -5.24
CA ILE A 142 -7.18 -2.71 -5.24
C ILE A 142 -5.81 -2.78 -5.90
N THR A 143 -5.55 -1.90 -6.86
CA THR A 143 -4.21 -1.70 -7.44
C THR A 143 -3.75 -0.27 -7.19
N VAL A 144 -2.58 -0.14 -6.59
CA VAL A 144 -1.94 1.14 -6.26
C VAL A 144 -0.63 1.27 -7.04
N ARG A 145 -0.56 2.23 -7.96
CA ARG A 145 0.70 2.56 -8.66
C ARG A 145 1.39 3.71 -7.97
N VAL A 146 2.54 3.41 -7.39
CA VAL A 146 3.25 4.34 -6.51
C VAL A 146 4.39 5.05 -7.23
N PRO A 147 4.53 6.38 -7.03
CA PRO A 147 5.71 7.12 -7.46
C PRO A 147 6.98 6.62 -6.79
N GLU A 148 8.12 6.99 -7.36
CA GLU A 148 9.43 6.67 -6.79
C GLU A 148 9.62 7.32 -5.40
N GLY A 149 10.17 6.55 -4.45
CA GLY A 149 10.46 7.01 -3.10
C GLY A 149 9.24 7.09 -2.17
N VAL A 150 8.05 6.75 -2.63
CA VAL A 150 6.85 6.69 -1.79
C VAL A 150 6.91 5.43 -0.94
N LYS A 151 6.62 5.59 0.35
CA LYS A 151 6.50 4.49 1.31
C LYS A 151 5.11 3.86 1.23
N VAL A 152 5.04 2.56 1.45
CA VAL A 152 3.84 1.76 1.25
C VAL A 152 3.48 1.02 2.54
N ASP A 153 2.24 1.16 2.99
CA ASP A 153 1.68 0.37 4.08
C ASP A 153 0.34 -0.22 3.62
N VAL A 154 0.31 -1.53 3.41
CA VAL A 154 -0.85 -2.20 2.84
C VAL A 154 -1.35 -3.33 3.74
N SER A 155 -2.66 -3.40 3.89
CA SER A 155 -3.28 -4.48 4.64
C SER A 155 -4.57 -4.99 4.01
N SER A 156 -4.80 -6.32 4.20
CA SER A 156 -6.07 -6.97 3.87
C SER A 156 -6.43 -7.95 4.99
N ILE A 157 -7.74 -8.17 5.22
CA ILE A 157 -8.16 -9.26 6.11
C ILE A 157 -8.25 -10.57 5.33
N ASN A 158 -8.92 -10.56 4.18
CA ASN A 158 -9.11 -11.74 3.34
C ASN A 158 -8.61 -11.46 1.93
N GLY A 159 -7.31 -11.56 1.73
CA GLY A 159 -6.70 -11.37 0.41
C GLY A 159 -5.19 -11.34 0.46
N GLY A 160 -4.57 -11.74 -0.62
CA GLY A 160 -3.13 -11.67 -0.80
C GLY A 160 -2.64 -10.26 -1.09
N LEU A 161 -1.39 -10.02 -0.77
CA LEU A 161 -0.67 -8.77 -1.06
C LEU A 161 0.43 -9.06 -2.08
N ASP A 162 0.40 -8.33 -3.19
CA ASP A 162 1.40 -8.44 -4.26
C ASP A 162 2.05 -7.06 -4.45
N ILE A 163 3.30 -6.93 -4.04
CA ILE A 163 4.03 -5.67 -4.04
C ILE A 163 5.22 -5.77 -4.98
N THR A 164 5.16 -5.08 -6.11
CA THR A 164 6.19 -5.17 -7.14
C THR A 164 6.78 -3.80 -7.45
N GLY A 165 8.11 -3.71 -7.36
CA GLY A 165 8.86 -2.52 -7.74
C GLY A 165 8.74 -1.35 -6.76
N ALA A 166 8.43 -1.62 -5.49
CA ALA A 166 8.55 -0.62 -4.43
C ALA A 166 10.00 -0.12 -4.34
N THR A 167 10.15 1.20 -4.19
CA THR A 167 11.45 1.87 -4.17
C THR A 167 11.77 2.50 -2.82
N SER A 168 10.96 2.24 -1.82
CA SER A 168 11.10 2.75 -0.46
C SER A 168 10.58 1.72 0.55
N GLU A 169 10.39 2.13 1.78
CA GLU A 169 9.90 1.31 2.89
C GLU A 169 8.53 0.68 2.61
N VAL A 170 8.37 -0.59 2.97
CA VAL A 170 7.14 -1.37 2.77
C VAL A 170 6.73 -2.05 4.08
N GLU A 171 5.48 -1.82 4.48
CA GLU A 171 4.79 -2.55 5.54
C GLU A 171 3.63 -3.33 4.91
N ALA A 172 3.58 -4.65 5.12
CA ALA A 172 2.59 -5.52 4.51
C ALA A 172 1.95 -6.45 5.54
N HIS A 173 0.63 -6.35 5.71
CA HIS A 173 -0.09 -7.10 6.74
C HIS A 173 -1.34 -7.75 6.17
N THR A 174 -1.52 -9.06 6.39
CA THR A 174 -2.78 -9.72 6.05
C THR A 174 -3.16 -10.75 7.13
N VAL A 175 -4.42 -11.17 7.13
CA VAL A 175 -4.84 -12.26 8.02
C VAL A 175 -4.95 -13.57 7.24
N ASN A 176 -5.67 -13.55 6.13
CA ASN A 176 -5.88 -14.72 5.28
C ASN A 176 -5.42 -14.41 3.86
N GLY A 177 -4.16 -14.67 3.61
CA GLY A 177 -3.52 -14.46 2.31
C GLY A 177 -2.01 -14.53 2.40
N GLY A 178 -1.36 -14.80 1.30
CA GLY A 178 0.10 -14.72 1.18
C GLY A 178 0.56 -13.30 0.89
N ILE A 179 1.84 -13.06 1.12
CA ILE A 179 2.53 -11.80 0.81
C ILE A 179 3.69 -12.10 -0.13
N ASP A 180 3.64 -11.57 -1.35
CA ASP A 180 4.76 -11.53 -2.30
C ASP A 180 5.23 -10.08 -2.43
N ALA A 181 6.44 -9.79 -1.98
CA ALA A 181 6.96 -8.43 -2.02
C ALA A 181 8.36 -8.35 -2.64
N ARG A 182 8.48 -7.54 -3.69
CA ARG A 182 9.73 -7.28 -4.40
C ARG A 182 10.05 -5.80 -4.36
N SER A 183 10.95 -5.43 -3.44
CA SER A 183 11.42 -4.07 -3.26
C SER A 183 12.82 -3.89 -3.83
N THR A 184 13.03 -2.80 -4.54
CA THR A 184 14.35 -2.44 -5.09
C THR A 184 15.06 -1.38 -4.27
N GLY A 185 14.36 -0.63 -3.44
CA GLY A 185 14.90 0.57 -2.82
C GLY A 185 14.70 0.72 -1.31
N GLY A 186 14.10 -0.25 -0.62
CA GLY A 186 13.84 -0.08 0.81
C GLY A 186 13.58 -1.38 1.57
N PRO A 187 13.57 -1.28 2.91
CA PRO A 187 13.25 -2.39 3.78
C PRO A 187 11.79 -2.82 3.60
N VAL A 188 11.53 -4.11 3.85
CA VAL A 188 10.21 -4.69 3.85
C VAL A 188 9.95 -5.36 5.18
N ASN A 189 8.85 -5.05 5.83
CA ASN A 189 8.29 -5.80 6.95
C ASN A 189 6.99 -6.49 6.49
N ALA A 190 6.78 -7.74 6.90
CA ALA A 190 5.62 -8.49 6.45
C ALA A 190 5.08 -9.42 7.53
N SER A 191 3.76 -9.41 7.72
CA SER A 191 3.10 -10.33 8.63
C SER A 191 1.78 -10.86 8.09
N THR A 192 1.54 -12.15 8.33
CA THR A 192 0.25 -12.79 8.03
C THR A 192 -0.12 -13.80 9.11
N VAL A 193 -1.37 -14.22 9.15
CA VAL A 193 -1.77 -15.34 10.02
C VAL A 193 -1.83 -16.62 9.22
N ASN A 194 -2.45 -16.60 8.05
CA ASN A 194 -2.64 -17.76 7.21
C ASN A 194 -2.17 -17.46 5.78
N GLY A 195 -0.92 -17.78 5.50
CA GLY A 195 -0.30 -17.60 4.19
C GLY A 195 1.21 -17.62 4.27
N ASP A 196 1.82 -17.78 3.13
CA ASP A 196 3.26 -17.72 2.97
C ASP A 196 3.72 -16.28 2.79
N ILE A 197 4.95 -15.99 3.21
CA ILE A 197 5.65 -14.74 2.99
C ILE A 197 6.84 -15.02 2.07
N ASP A 198 6.84 -14.42 0.89
CA ASP A 198 7.99 -14.41 -0.04
C ASP A 198 8.42 -12.96 -0.27
N VAL A 199 9.59 -12.61 0.25
CA VAL A 199 10.12 -11.25 0.16
C VAL A 199 11.47 -11.26 -0.53
N ARG A 200 11.63 -10.37 -1.50
CA ARG A 200 12.92 -10.12 -2.15
C ARG A 200 13.27 -8.65 -2.08
N MET A 201 14.41 -8.35 -1.48
CA MET A 201 14.90 -6.97 -1.30
C MET A 201 16.18 -6.75 -2.08
N GLY A 202 16.24 -5.65 -2.83
CA GLY A 202 17.46 -5.19 -3.49
C GLY A 202 18.36 -4.40 -2.55
N THR A 203 17.78 -3.71 -1.57
CA THR A 203 18.48 -2.96 -0.52
C THR A 203 17.78 -3.16 0.81
N LEU A 204 18.55 -3.19 1.90
CA LEU A 204 18.04 -3.49 3.25
C LEU A 204 17.80 -2.24 4.10
N GLY A 205 18.51 -1.14 3.82
CA GLY A 205 18.52 0.00 4.75
C GLY A 205 19.29 -0.30 6.05
N THR A 206 18.93 0.40 7.11
CA THR A 206 19.55 0.24 8.45
C THR A 206 18.52 -0.11 9.53
N GLN A 207 17.26 -0.26 9.17
CA GLN A 207 16.17 -0.55 10.10
C GLN A 207 16.13 -2.05 10.41
N ASN A 208 15.56 -2.39 11.56
CA ASN A 208 15.26 -3.78 11.88
C ASN A 208 14.14 -4.30 10.97
N LEU A 209 14.18 -5.58 10.65
CA LEU A 209 13.20 -6.25 9.79
C LEU A 209 12.48 -7.34 10.58
N ASP A 210 11.18 -7.45 10.39
CA ASP A 210 10.34 -8.48 10.98
C ASP A 210 9.49 -9.18 9.92
N PHE A 211 9.53 -10.51 9.96
CA PHE A 211 8.72 -11.37 9.08
C PHE A 211 8.04 -12.44 9.92
N SER A 212 6.72 -12.41 9.97
CA SER A 212 5.99 -13.33 10.83
C SER A 212 4.73 -13.91 10.18
N THR A 213 4.56 -15.22 10.31
CA THR A 213 3.31 -15.91 9.98
C THR A 213 2.94 -16.92 11.05
N THR A 214 1.69 -17.34 11.10
CA THR A 214 1.29 -18.45 11.97
C THR A 214 1.22 -19.77 11.16
N ASN A 215 0.58 -19.74 10.01
CA ASN A 215 0.40 -20.92 9.17
C ASN A 215 0.90 -20.58 7.75
N GLY A 216 2.15 -20.90 7.51
CA GLY A 216 2.83 -20.66 6.25
C GLY A 216 4.34 -20.62 6.42
N SER A 217 5.05 -20.61 5.34
CA SER A 217 6.50 -20.51 5.30
C SER A 217 6.93 -19.06 5.07
N VAL A 218 8.14 -18.73 5.53
CA VAL A 218 8.77 -17.43 5.35
C VAL A 218 10.03 -17.59 4.51
N THR A 219 10.04 -17.03 3.33
CA THR A 219 11.21 -16.96 2.46
C THR A 219 11.62 -15.49 2.28
N VAL A 220 12.83 -15.18 2.69
CA VAL A 220 13.38 -13.83 2.53
C VAL A 220 14.67 -13.89 1.73
N THR A 221 14.69 -13.23 0.59
CA THR A 221 15.86 -13.13 -0.29
C THR A 221 16.47 -11.73 -0.16
N VAL A 222 17.74 -11.68 0.20
CA VAL A 222 18.48 -10.44 0.43
C VAL A 222 19.76 -10.41 -0.39
N PRO A 223 20.32 -9.22 -0.71
CA PRO A 223 21.55 -9.11 -1.48
C PRO A 223 22.77 -9.68 -0.73
N ASP A 224 23.82 -9.94 -1.49
CA ASP A 224 25.13 -10.31 -0.95
C ASP A 224 25.68 -9.24 0.01
N GLY A 225 26.57 -9.68 0.91
CA GLY A 225 27.23 -8.76 1.85
C GLY A 225 26.38 -8.38 3.06
N LEU A 226 25.34 -9.14 3.34
CA LEU A 226 24.51 -8.95 4.53
C LEU A 226 25.35 -8.89 5.81
N ASN A 227 25.11 -7.87 6.63
CA ASN A 227 25.60 -7.75 8.00
C ASN A 227 24.38 -7.57 8.91
N ALA A 228 24.05 -8.59 9.69
CA ALA A 228 22.85 -8.59 10.52
C ALA A 228 22.99 -9.57 11.70
N ASP A 229 22.24 -9.27 12.76
CA ASP A 229 21.95 -10.20 13.83
C ASP A 229 20.59 -10.81 13.56
N ILE A 230 20.55 -12.11 13.26
CA ILE A 230 19.33 -12.80 12.84
C ILE A 230 18.77 -13.70 13.94
N THR A 231 17.45 -13.74 14.00
CA THR A 231 16.71 -14.72 14.79
C THR A 231 15.70 -15.42 13.89
N MET A 232 15.79 -16.74 13.77
CA MET A 232 14.81 -17.56 13.04
C MET A 232 14.16 -18.53 14.02
N ARG A 233 12.83 -18.60 14.04
CA ARG A 233 12.05 -19.46 14.96
C ARG A 233 10.85 -20.08 14.28
N THR A 234 10.76 -21.41 14.33
CA THR A 234 9.55 -22.17 13.97
C THR A 234 9.18 -23.14 15.10
N VAL A 235 7.91 -23.52 15.17
CA VAL A 235 7.47 -24.60 16.06
C VAL A 235 7.40 -25.91 15.30
N ASN A 236 6.78 -25.91 14.13
CA ASN A 236 6.60 -27.09 13.29
C ASN A 236 7.16 -26.81 11.89
N GLY A 237 8.44 -27.11 11.71
CA GLY A 237 9.14 -26.86 10.45
C GLY A 237 10.66 -26.87 10.64
N SER A 238 11.35 -26.27 9.70
CA SER A 238 12.81 -26.15 9.70
C SER A 238 13.24 -24.72 9.41
N VAL A 239 14.48 -24.39 9.77
CA VAL A 239 15.09 -23.11 9.45
C VAL A 239 16.36 -23.33 8.62
N GLY A 240 16.52 -22.56 7.56
CA GLY A 240 17.65 -22.62 6.63
C GLY A 240 18.20 -21.24 6.29
N SER A 241 19.47 -21.19 5.90
CA SER A 241 20.08 -19.97 5.40
C SER A 241 21.22 -20.28 4.44
N ASP A 242 21.32 -19.52 3.37
CA ASP A 242 22.43 -19.56 2.41
C ASP A 242 23.68 -18.80 2.88
N PHE A 243 23.56 -18.05 3.98
CA PHE A 243 24.65 -17.22 4.49
C PHE A 243 25.49 -17.98 5.53
N PRO A 244 26.82 -17.83 5.50
CA PRO A 244 27.67 -18.30 6.59
C PRO A 244 27.34 -17.49 7.86
N MET A 245 27.11 -18.20 8.97
CA MET A 245 26.65 -17.61 10.22
C MET A 245 27.56 -18.01 11.39
N THR A 246 27.79 -17.05 12.29
CA THR A 246 28.32 -17.36 13.63
C THR A 246 27.15 -17.53 14.58
N VAL A 247 26.93 -18.74 15.05
CA VAL A 247 25.80 -19.05 15.92
C VAL A 247 26.08 -18.66 17.36
N ASN A 248 25.17 -17.90 17.94
CA ASN A 248 25.24 -17.45 19.32
C ASN A 248 24.34 -18.35 20.19
N GLY A 249 24.93 -19.37 20.80
CA GLY A 249 24.24 -20.26 21.71
C GLY A 249 23.98 -21.68 21.16
N ARG A 250 22.84 -22.29 21.54
CA ARG A 250 22.51 -23.67 21.14
C ARG A 250 21.86 -23.69 19.75
N ILE A 251 22.40 -24.52 18.86
CA ILE A 251 21.79 -24.79 17.55
C ILE A 251 20.62 -25.77 17.73
N SER A 252 19.47 -25.41 17.14
CA SER A 252 18.31 -26.30 17.03
C SER A 252 17.73 -26.18 15.60
N PRO A 253 17.22 -27.27 15.02
CA PRO A 253 16.56 -27.25 13.71
C PRO A 253 15.36 -26.28 13.62
N ARG A 254 14.86 -25.82 14.78
CA ARG A 254 13.68 -24.96 14.91
C ARG A 254 13.98 -23.55 15.41
N ARG A 255 15.21 -23.31 15.84
CA ARG A 255 15.62 -21.98 16.34
C ARG A 255 17.10 -21.76 16.11
N ILE A 256 17.40 -20.68 15.43
CA ILE A 256 18.74 -20.18 15.22
C ILE A 256 18.77 -18.71 15.66
N ALA A 257 19.78 -18.37 16.49
CA ALA A 257 20.18 -16.99 16.74
C ALA A 257 21.64 -16.89 16.33
N ALA A 258 21.93 -16.01 15.38
CA ALA A 258 23.25 -15.96 14.77
C ALA A 258 23.59 -14.56 14.27
N THR A 259 24.89 -14.31 14.10
CA THR A 259 25.40 -13.10 13.47
C THR A 259 25.93 -13.44 12.08
N ILE A 260 25.50 -12.67 11.07
CA ILE A 260 26.03 -12.71 9.71
C ILE A 260 26.97 -11.49 9.53
N GLY A 261 28.15 -11.74 9.00
CA GLY A 261 29.15 -10.69 8.79
C GLY A 261 29.55 -10.02 10.09
N LYS A 262 29.41 -8.70 10.14
CA LYS A 262 29.75 -7.89 11.33
C LYS A 262 28.59 -7.68 12.29
N GLY A 263 27.42 -8.26 12.01
CA GLY A 263 26.19 -7.97 12.74
C GLY A 263 25.65 -6.56 12.47
N GLY A 264 24.75 -6.07 13.32
CA GLY A 264 24.23 -4.70 13.30
C GLY A 264 22.69 -4.67 13.30
N MET A 265 22.06 -4.51 12.13
CA MET A 265 20.59 -4.54 12.03
C MET A 265 20.04 -5.89 12.47
N LYS A 266 18.86 -5.90 13.07
CA LYS A 266 18.20 -7.16 13.46
C LYS A 266 17.25 -7.61 12.37
N ILE A 267 17.23 -8.93 12.13
CA ILE A 267 16.26 -9.58 11.26
C ILE A 267 15.62 -10.71 12.05
N ASP A 268 14.33 -10.56 12.33
CA ASP A 268 13.54 -11.56 13.03
C ASP A 268 12.59 -12.24 12.03
N LEU A 269 12.71 -13.59 11.92
CA LEU A 269 11.84 -14.42 11.09
C LEU A 269 11.16 -15.45 11.98
N SER A 270 9.84 -15.52 11.93
CA SER A 270 9.09 -16.43 12.78
C SER A 270 7.88 -17.05 12.08
N THR A 271 7.64 -18.33 12.36
CA THR A 271 6.40 -19.02 12.02
C THR A 271 6.03 -20.03 13.10
N VAL A 272 4.77 -20.45 13.14
CA VAL A 272 4.36 -21.58 13.98
C VAL A 272 4.36 -22.87 13.14
N ASN A 273 3.74 -22.85 11.98
CA ASN A 273 3.61 -24.02 11.11
C ASN A 273 4.14 -23.67 9.72
N GLY A 274 5.39 -24.02 9.47
CA GLY A 274 6.08 -23.75 8.21
C GLY A 274 7.59 -23.67 8.38
N SER A 275 8.29 -23.56 7.28
CA SER A 275 9.74 -23.42 7.24
C SER A 275 10.15 -21.97 7.05
N ILE A 276 11.36 -21.65 7.45
CA ILE A 276 11.98 -20.33 7.28
C ILE A 276 13.25 -20.46 6.48
N ASP A 277 13.34 -19.73 5.39
CA ASP A 277 14.51 -19.72 4.51
C ASP A 277 15.02 -18.28 4.30
N LEU A 278 16.26 -18.02 4.71
CA LEU A 278 16.96 -16.80 4.40
C LEU A 278 17.91 -17.04 3.22
N ARG A 279 17.56 -16.49 2.06
CA ARG A 279 18.23 -16.76 0.79
C ARG A 279 19.09 -15.61 0.33
N ARG A 280 20.10 -15.96 -0.46
CA ARG A 280 20.95 -15.02 -1.16
C ARG A 280 20.33 -14.69 -2.52
N GLY A 281 20.22 -13.40 -2.89
CA GLY A 281 19.66 -12.91 -4.14
C GLY A 281 20.65 -12.62 -5.24
#